data_846f0355ad3d9dcf55e1894eea233221
#
_entry.id   846f0355ad3d9dcf55e1894eea233221
#
_cell.length_a   1.000
_cell.length_b   1.000
_cell.length_c   1.000
_cell.angle_alpha   90.00
_cell.angle_beta   90.00
_cell.angle_gamma   90.00
#
_symmetry.space_group_name_H-M   'P 1'
#
loop_
_entity.id
_entity.type
_entity.pdbx_description
1 polymer ?
#
loop_
_entity_poly.entity_id
_entity_poly.type
_entity_poly.pdbx_seq_one_letter_code
_entity_poly.pdbx_strand_id
1 'polypeptide(L)'
;MKRIWLVLLAFSCLIGTVSAQEHLRYALMWHDEFNSGRLDEQVWSKIRRSKSDWAIHMSPHDTLYAFDKGDLVLRGMVNDFLPNDNAAFLTGGVWSKYKKTFGFGRVEVRAKFDVAQGFWPAIWMLPQVNHDLRWPYGGEIDIMEHFRDNPTVNQTVHSDYTVNLGQRNRPSHVAYPKYNEGEYNTYSMERFQDSLVFFVNGKRTLNYPRFRDGDNGQFPFSQHDYYLILDAQIGRDRSPYIDTTKMPVELRIDYVRYYELDTKTDVIPEPKEFQVIKAKKKKLRRVVYDVETRFDNPDEYRIVVKCGKATIAGNRQWAESTLAQLVDENGRIANLEVHDWATCPNRGISLDRCGKKLRFKDLSQLLDEMAFYKLNRLQWNGEGALTEAEKDEIRSRAKELGIEIQTEIVLLPDRDYLDSEGDAQFPASSRVFLHAASEEGGWLYLKGLGEDDTEAMKAFSERYWRGGDAGEGAGENGLPDMLSPAGSRLANFREKVAVHRERFKHNTTR
;
A
#
# COMPACT_ATOMS: atom_id res chain seq x y z
N MET A 1 13.46 -66.57 -34.00
CA MET A 1 13.36 -66.00 -32.64
C MET A 1 14.31 -64.81 -32.55
N LYS A 2 13.81 -63.63 -32.79
CA LYS A 2 14.63 -62.40 -32.76
C LYS A 2 14.36 -61.69 -31.39
N ARG A 3 15.35 -61.57 -30.55
CA ARG A 3 15.31 -60.83 -29.31
C ARG A 3 15.48 -59.32 -29.62
N ILE A 4 14.45 -58.55 -29.34
CA ILE A 4 14.47 -57.10 -29.39
C ILE A 4 14.96 -56.60 -28.01
N TRP A 5 16.10 -55.88 -28.04
CA TRP A 5 16.61 -55.15 -26.88
C TRP A 5 15.92 -53.81 -26.81
N LEU A 6 15.13 -53.58 -25.79
CA LEU A 6 14.57 -52.26 -25.41
C LEU A 6 15.66 -51.51 -24.61
N VAL A 7 16.20 -50.46 -25.19
CA VAL A 7 17.05 -49.51 -24.48
C VAL A 7 16.10 -48.53 -23.79
N LEU A 8 15.96 -48.63 -22.47
CA LEU A 8 15.31 -47.66 -21.62
C LEU A 8 16.31 -46.52 -21.37
N LEU A 9 16.18 -45.40 -22.10
CA LEU A 9 16.80 -44.13 -21.79
C LEU A 9 16.13 -43.59 -20.54
N ALA A 10 16.78 -43.75 -19.40
CA ALA A 10 16.41 -43.03 -18.17
C ALA A 10 16.75 -41.55 -18.34
N PHE A 11 15.76 -40.77 -18.73
CA PHE A 11 15.81 -39.32 -18.60
C PHE A 11 15.62 -39.01 -17.10
N SER A 12 16.73 -38.80 -16.41
CA SER A 12 16.73 -38.20 -15.07
C SER A 12 16.30 -36.75 -15.22
N CYS A 13 15.01 -36.48 -15.14
CA CYS A 13 14.51 -35.15 -14.81
C CYS A 13 15.04 -34.78 -13.42
N LEU A 14 16.15 -34.05 -13.37
CA LEU A 14 16.47 -33.19 -12.25
C LEU A 14 15.37 -32.14 -12.15
N ILE A 15 14.26 -32.51 -11.50
CA ILE A 15 13.32 -31.52 -10.97
C ILE A 15 14.07 -30.89 -9.82
N GLY A 16 14.83 -29.86 -10.14
CA GLY A 16 15.25 -28.88 -9.15
C GLY A 16 13.97 -28.43 -8.45
N THR A 17 13.85 -28.74 -7.17
CA THR A 17 12.88 -28.10 -6.31
C THR A 17 13.26 -26.63 -6.31
N VAL A 18 12.75 -25.89 -7.27
CA VAL A 18 12.63 -24.44 -7.14
C VAL A 18 11.74 -24.29 -5.91
N SER A 19 12.37 -24.01 -4.78
CA SER A 19 11.69 -23.43 -3.65
C SER A 19 10.93 -22.26 -4.25
N ALA A 20 9.63 -22.37 -4.40
CA ALA A 20 8.77 -21.26 -4.72
C ALA A 20 8.84 -20.36 -3.48
N GLN A 21 9.86 -19.53 -3.45
CA GLN A 21 9.87 -18.35 -2.62
C GLN A 21 8.62 -17.60 -3.10
N GLU A 22 7.60 -17.53 -2.26
CA GLU A 22 6.38 -16.80 -2.58
C GLU A 22 6.83 -15.39 -2.95
N HIS A 23 6.89 -15.12 -4.25
CA HIS A 23 7.13 -13.77 -4.73
C HIS A 23 5.88 -12.98 -4.31
N LEU A 24 6.07 -12.04 -3.41
CA LEU A 24 5.09 -11.02 -3.15
C LEU A 24 4.67 -10.44 -4.50
N ARG A 25 3.38 -10.49 -4.80
CA ARG A 25 2.88 -9.87 -6.03
C ARG A 25 2.86 -8.37 -5.78
N TYR A 26 3.49 -7.65 -6.68
CA TYR A 26 3.50 -6.20 -6.68
C TYR A 26 2.74 -5.71 -7.92
N ALA A 27 1.74 -4.87 -7.71
CA ALA A 27 1.08 -4.13 -8.77
C ALA A 27 1.82 -2.81 -8.99
N LEU A 28 2.15 -2.50 -10.25
CA LEU A 28 2.73 -1.21 -10.61
C LEU A 28 1.66 -0.13 -10.46
N MET A 29 1.88 0.78 -9.54
CA MET A 29 0.92 1.82 -9.17
C MET A 29 1.23 3.16 -9.80
N TRP A 30 2.51 3.46 -9.95
CA TRP A 30 2.99 4.68 -10.57
C TRP A 30 4.40 4.48 -11.13
N HIS A 31 4.72 5.21 -12.18
CA HIS A 31 6.06 5.24 -12.73
C HIS A 31 6.36 6.56 -13.44
N ASP A 32 7.62 6.88 -13.53
CA ASP A 32 8.18 7.87 -14.42
C ASP A 32 9.37 7.24 -15.16
N GLU A 33 9.24 7.13 -16.47
CA GLU A 33 10.26 6.57 -17.37
C GLU A 33 11.06 7.68 -18.06
N PHE A 34 10.87 8.94 -17.67
CA PHE A 34 11.52 10.16 -18.17
C PHE A 34 11.52 10.33 -19.70
N ASN A 35 10.69 9.59 -20.41
CA ASN A 35 10.58 9.59 -21.87
C ASN A 35 10.00 10.88 -22.46
N SER A 36 9.42 11.74 -21.63
CA SER A 36 8.81 13.01 -22.06
C SER A 36 9.83 14.05 -22.49
N GLY A 37 11.13 13.84 -22.21
CA GLY A 37 12.20 14.79 -22.47
C GLY A 37 12.14 16.06 -21.61
N ARG A 38 11.32 16.07 -20.57
CA ARG A 38 11.18 17.17 -19.59
C ARG A 38 10.76 16.61 -18.22
N LEU A 39 11.03 17.38 -17.19
CA LEU A 39 10.61 17.05 -15.84
C LEU A 39 9.09 17.21 -15.71
N ASP A 40 8.43 16.23 -15.15
CA ASP A 40 7.03 16.37 -14.75
C ASP A 40 6.96 17.23 -13.48
N GLU A 41 6.58 18.50 -13.65
CA GLU A 41 6.50 19.45 -12.55
C GLU A 41 5.35 19.19 -11.58
N GLN A 42 4.41 18.32 -11.90
CA GLN A 42 3.38 17.87 -10.94
C GLN A 42 3.97 16.89 -9.93
N VAL A 43 5.05 16.20 -10.29
CA VAL A 43 5.71 15.21 -9.42
C VAL A 43 7.02 15.74 -8.86
N TRP A 44 7.84 16.38 -9.68
CA TRP A 44 9.20 16.75 -9.32
C TRP A 44 9.41 18.24 -9.16
N SER A 45 10.27 18.62 -8.26
CA SER A 45 10.84 19.95 -8.16
C SER A 45 12.36 19.87 -8.17
N LYS A 46 13.01 20.79 -8.85
CA LYS A 46 14.47 20.99 -8.76
C LYS A 46 14.84 21.47 -7.36
N ILE A 47 15.86 20.84 -6.77
CA ILE A 47 16.31 21.17 -5.42
C ILE A 47 17.13 22.48 -5.45
N ARG A 48 16.85 23.33 -4.47
CA ARG A 48 17.59 24.57 -4.26
C ARG A 48 18.62 24.38 -3.15
N ARG A 49 19.69 25.18 -3.21
CA ARG A 49 20.72 25.22 -2.19
C ARG A 49 20.14 25.43 -0.79
N SER A 50 20.67 24.70 0.18
CA SER A 50 20.35 24.88 1.59
C SER A 50 21.62 24.77 2.45
N LYS A 51 21.45 24.85 3.79
CA LYS A 51 22.56 24.72 4.75
C LYS A 51 22.90 23.24 5.05
N SER A 52 22.09 22.28 4.58
CA SER A 52 22.36 20.85 4.76
C SER A 52 23.57 20.45 3.92
N ASP A 53 24.43 19.60 4.46
CA ASP A 53 25.67 19.13 3.83
C ASP A 53 25.46 18.56 2.43
N TRP A 54 24.37 17.82 2.23
CA TRP A 54 23.98 17.24 0.95
C TRP A 54 23.47 18.27 -0.07
N ALA A 55 23.02 19.46 0.36
CA ALA A 55 22.38 20.47 -0.51
C ALA A 55 23.19 21.75 -0.67
N ILE A 56 24.41 21.82 -0.15
CA ILE A 56 25.23 23.07 -0.19
C ILE A 56 25.63 23.48 -1.61
N HIS A 57 25.64 22.55 -2.54
CA HIS A 57 25.99 22.76 -3.95
C HIS A 57 24.77 22.68 -4.89
N MET A 58 23.57 22.41 -4.38
CA MET A 58 22.37 22.28 -5.20
C MET A 58 22.01 23.57 -5.93
N SER A 59 21.62 23.43 -7.19
CA SER A 59 21.16 24.54 -8.01
C SER A 59 20.07 24.09 -8.97
N PRO A 60 19.00 24.89 -9.18
CA PRO A 60 17.96 24.59 -10.15
C PRO A 60 18.35 24.96 -11.61
N HIS A 61 19.57 25.40 -11.85
CA HIS A 61 20.03 25.81 -13.19
C HIS A 61 19.98 24.69 -14.21
N ASP A 62 19.45 24.97 -15.40
CA ASP A 62 19.14 23.95 -16.41
C ASP A 62 20.35 23.15 -16.88
N THR A 63 21.55 23.71 -16.91
CA THR A 63 22.79 23.01 -17.28
C THR A 63 23.04 21.73 -16.45
N LEU A 64 22.53 21.70 -15.23
CA LEU A 64 22.69 20.56 -14.33
C LEU A 64 21.67 19.44 -14.56
N TYR A 65 20.77 19.63 -15.49
CA TYR A 65 19.70 18.69 -15.81
C TYR A 65 19.67 18.44 -17.31
N ALA A 66 19.55 17.19 -17.70
CA ALA A 66 19.32 16.83 -19.10
C ALA A 66 18.36 15.64 -19.20
N PHE A 67 17.82 15.46 -20.39
CA PHE A 67 17.08 14.25 -20.79
C PHE A 67 17.80 13.67 -22.00
N ASP A 68 18.36 12.50 -21.85
CA ASP A 68 19.14 11.86 -22.89
C ASP A 68 18.75 10.40 -23.00
N LYS A 69 18.23 10.00 -24.16
CA LYS A 69 17.79 8.63 -24.50
C LYS A 69 16.78 8.03 -23.53
N GLY A 70 15.90 8.87 -22.96
CA GLY A 70 14.91 8.45 -21.97
C GLY A 70 15.37 8.56 -20.52
N ASP A 71 16.62 8.90 -20.26
CA ASP A 71 17.11 9.10 -18.90
C ASP A 71 16.91 10.53 -18.43
N LEU A 72 16.59 10.71 -17.14
CA LEU A 72 16.88 11.93 -16.42
C LEU A 72 18.36 11.94 -16.01
N VAL A 73 19.09 12.96 -16.43
CA VAL A 73 20.51 13.12 -16.12
C VAL A 73 20.69 14.29 -15.13
N LEU A 74 21.22 13.98 -13.95
CA LEU A 74 21.58 14.94 -12.93
C LEU A 74 23.10 15.08 -12.89
N ARG A 75 23.60 16.32 -12.92
CA ARG A 75 25.04 16.59 -13.07
C ARG A 75 25.62 17.23 -11.83
N GLY A 76 26.91 16.87 -11.56
CA GLY A 76 27.81 17.62 -10.71
C GLY A 76 28.91 18.24 -11.56
N MET A 77 29.12 19.57 -11.43
CA MET A 77 30.01 20.33 -12.31
C MET A 77 30.82 21.37 -11.54
N VAL A 78 31.98 21.73 -12.08
CA VAL A 78 32.67 22.96 -11.70
C VAL A 78 31.79 24.16 -12.13
N ASN A 79 31.67 25.14 -11.31
CA ASN A 79 30.89 26.33 -11.62
C ASN A 79 31.71 27.35 -12.44
N ASP A 80 31.77 27.12 -13.73
CA ASP A 80 32.37 28.05 -14.71
C ASP A 80 31.32 28.77 -15.58
N PHE A 81 30.03 28.51 -15.33
CA PHE A 81 28.89 28.97 -16.13
C PHE A 81 27.90 29.90 -15.40
N LEU A 82 28.01 30.04 -14.09
CA LEU A 82 27.18 30.95 -13.27
C LEU A 82 28.09 31.97 -12.52
N PRO A 83 28.55 33.05 -13.19
CA PRO A 83 29.53 33.98 -12.61
C PRO A 83 29.03 34.73 -11.37
N ASN A 84 27.72 34.83 -11.17
CA ASN A 84 27.11 35.46 -10.01
C ASN A 84 26.89 34.52 -8.81
N ASP A 85 27.22 33.24 -8.93
CA ASP A 85 27.16 32.24 -7.87
C ASP A 85 28.60 31.89 -7.44
N ASN A 86 28.95 32.20 -6.19
CA ASN A 86 30.31 32.03 -5.66
C ASN A 86 30.66 30.57 -5.29
N ALA A 87 29.73 29.61 -5.46
CA ALA A 87 30.04 28.20 -5.21
C ALA A 87 31.02 27.67 -6.25
N ALA A 88 32.06 26.96 -5.80
CA ALA A 88 33.02 26.30 -6.71
C ALA A 88 32.42 25.17 -7.54
N PHE A 89 31.39 24.53 -7.01
CA PHE A 89 30.69 23.40 -7.62
C PHE A 89 29.18 23.65 -7.57
N LEU A 90 28.50 23.11 -8.59
CA LEU A 90 27.04 23.08 -8.65
C LEU A 90 26.56 21.67 -8.99
N THR A 91 25.45 21.26 -8.36
CA THR A 91 24.88 19.94 -8.50
C THR A 91 23.39 19.98 -8.79
N GLY A 92 22.91 19.04 -9.62
CA GLY A 92 21.51 18.84 -9.93
C GLY A 92 20.87 17.82 -8.96
N GLY A 93 19.64 18.07 -8.59
CA GLY A 93 18.84 17.16 -7.81
C GLY A 93 17.35 17.46 -7.97
N VAL A 94 16.52 16.44 -7.86
CA VAL A 94 15.06 16.54 -7.88
C VAL A 94 14.47 15.82 -6.67
N TRP A 95 13.34 16.31 -6.21
CA TRP A 95 12.55 15.65 -5.16
C TRP A 95 11.06 15.72 -5.45
N SER A 96 10.33 14.76 -4.91
CA SER A 96 8.87 14.72 -5.02
C SER A 96 8.15 15.37 -3.82
N LYS A 97 8.89 16.13 -3.01
CA LYS A 97 8.41 16.80 -1.78
C LYS A 97 7.18 17.67 -2.06
N TYR A 98 6.12 17.53 -1.26
CA TYR A 98 4.82 18.21 -1.35
C TYR A 98 4.04 17.97 -2.66
N LYS A 99 4.48 17.03 -3.49
CA LYS A 99 3.84 16.72 -4.78
C LYS A 99 3.45 15.26 -4.88
N LYS A 100 4.38 14.33 -4.58
CA LYS A 100 4.11 12.91 -4.59
C LYS A 100 4.81 12.21 -3.45
N THR A 101 4.05 11.40 -2.72
CA THR A 101 4.55 10.52 -1.67
C THR A 101 4.38 9.07 -2.05
N PHE A 102 5.09 8.23 -1.34
CA PHE A 102 5.09 6.79 -1.49
C PHE A 102 4.72 6.15 -0.15
N GLY A 103 3.64 5.37 -0.15
CA GLY A 103 3.13 4.63 1.00
C GLY A 103 3.88 3.32 1.23
N PHE A 104 3.20 2.34 1.85
CA PHE A 104 3.73 0.98 1.96
C PHE A 104 3.79 0.35 0.57
N GLY A 105 4.84 -0.42 0.31
CA GLY A 105 5.07 -1.03 -0.98
C GLY A 105 6.53 -0.98 -1.37
N ARG A 106 6.82 -1.05 -2.66
CA ARG A 106 8.17 -1.08 -3.22
C ARG A 106 8.43 0.15 -4.07
N VAL A 107 9.48 0.87 -3.74
CA VAL A 107 10.08 1.90 -4.61
C VAL A 107 11.28 1.27 -5.30
N GLU A 108 11.34 1.37 -6.61
CA GLU A 108 12.44 0.86 -7.44
C GLU A 108 12.92 1.95 -8.39
N VAL A 109 14.22 2.17 -8.39
CA VAL A 109 14.90 3.11 -9.27
C VAL A 109 15.96 2.37 -10.06
N ARG A 110 15.96 2.51 -11.40
CA ARG A 110 17.00 2.00 -12.26
C ARG A 110 17.91 3.15 -12.64
N ALA A 111 19.17 3.05 -12.24
CA ALA A 111 20.13 4.13 -12.43
C ALA A 111 21.54 3.62 -12.65
N LYS A 112 22.37 4.49 -13.24
CA LYS A 112 23.82 4.37 -13.25
C LYS A 112 24.45 5.71 -12.91
N PHE A 113 25.68 5.68 -12.42
CA PHE A 113 26.41 6.90 -12.04
C PHE A 113 27.89 6.76 -12.34
N ASP A 114 28.54 7.91 -12.48
CA ASP A 114 29.98 7.99 -12.61
C ASP A 114 30.67 7.77 -11.26
N VAL A 115 31.89 7.25 -11.31
CA VAL A 115 32.72 7.04 -10.12
C VAL A 115 33.83 8.07 -10.10
N ALA A 116 33.78 8.97 -9.13
CA ALA A 116 34.79 10.01 -8.93
C ALA A 116 34.94 10.36 -7.46
N GLN A 117 36.17 10.68 -7.05
CA GLN A 117 36.44 11.17 -5.71
C GLN A 117 35.68 12.48 -5.45
N GLY A 118 34.92 12.52 -4.37
CA GLY A 118 34.07 13.64 -3.98
C GLY A 118 32.70 13.67 -4.60
N PHE A 119 32.40 12.78 -5.57
CA PHE A 119 31.05 12.59 -6.08
C PHE A 119 30.25 11.68 -5.14
N TRP A 120 29.00 12.09 -4.84
CA TRP A 120 28.13 11.43 -3.90
C TRP A 120 26.69 11.35 -4.46
N PRO A 121 26.45 10.48 -5.46
CA PRO A 121 25.12 10.26 -5.98
C PRO A 121 24.26 9.54 -4.94
N ALA A 122 22.98 9.94 -4.81
CA ALA A 122 22.07 9.37 -3.86
C ALA A 122 20.64 9.18 -4.40
N ILE A 123 19.99 8.11 -3.94
CA ILE A 123 18.59 7.77 -4.09
C ILE A 123 18.07 7.50 -2.69
N TRP A 124 17.23 8.38 -2.14
CA TRP A 124 16.86 8.34 -0.75
C TRP A 124 15.51 8.97 -0.46
N MET A 125 14.99 8.81 0.74
CA MET A 125 13.64 9.24 1.09
C MET A 125 13.59 9.88 2.47
N LEU A 126 12.74 10.91 2.58
CA LEU A 126 12.40 11.58 3.85
C LEU A 126 10.89 11.60 4.06
N PRO A 127 10.41 11.68 5.33
CA PRO A 127 8.99 11.70 5.64
C PRO A 127 8.35 13.01 5.14
N GLN A 128 7.15 12.88 4.55
CA GLN A 128 6.32 14.02 4.20
C GLN A 128 5.46 14.38 5.41
N VAL A 129 5.74 15.53 5.99
CA VAL A 129 5.00 16.05 7.15
C VAL A 129 4.64 17.52 6.92
N ASN A 130 3.53 17.96 7.51
CA ASN A 130 3.05 19.32 7.44
C ASN A 130 3.42 20.16 8.68
N HIS A 131 4.16 19.58 9.60
CA HIS A 131 4.67 20.24 10.80
C HIS A 131 6.19 20.10 10.88
N ASP A 132 6.82 20.86 11.77
CA ASP A 132 8.27 20.78 11.98
C ASP A 132 8.63 19.45 12.68
N LEU A 133 9.07 18.48 11.90
CA LEU A 133 9.61 17.22 12.39
C LEU A 133 11.14 17.25 12.26
N ARG A 134 11.80 17.41 13.41
CA ARG A 134 13.25 17.48 13.44
C ARG A 134 13.88 16.14 13.08
N TRP A 135 14.84 16.15 12.14
CA TRP A 135 15.68 14.99 11.86
C TRP A 135 16.45 14.56 13.11
N PRO A 136 16.58 13.22 13.44
CA PRO A 136 16.16 12.06 12.62
C PRO A 136 14.83 11.43 13.07
N TYR A 137 13.97 12.11 13.83
CA TYR A 137 12.78 11.52 14.47
C TYR A 137 11.76 10.95 13.48
N GLY A 138 11.66 11.50 12.28
CA GLY A 138 10.80 10.95 11.22
C GLY A 138 11.43 9.82 10.41
N GLY A 139 12.69 9.52 10.65
CA GLY A 139 13.48 8.56 9.88
C GLY A 139 13.98 9.10 8.53
N GLU A 140 14.99 8.43 7.99
CA GLU A 140 15.54 8.63 6.64
C GLU A 140 15.87 7.25 6.07
N ILE A 141 15.61 7.06 4.79
CA ILE A 141 15.78 5.78 4.10
C ILE A 141 16.68 6.01 2.90
N ASP A 142 17.95 5.57 2.97
CA ASP A 142 18.89 5.68 1.88
C ASP A 142 18.85 4.39 1.07
N ILE A 143 18.17 4.42 -0.07
CA ILE A 143 18.02 3.27 -0.97
C ILE A 143 19.35 2.97 -1.67
N MET A 144 20.09 4.02 -2.01
CA MET A 144 21.43 3.94 -2.57
C MET A 144 22.19 5.23 -2.31
N GLU A 145 23.38 5.13 -1.80
CA GLU A 145 24.39 6.18 -1.80
C GLU A 145 25.73 5.58 -2.28
N HIS A 146 26.51 6.37 -2.99
CA HIS A 146 27.86 5.97 -3.37
C HIS A 146 28.88 7.02 -2.98
N PHE A 147 29.99 6.56 -2.43
CA PHE A 147 31.07 7.42 -1.95
C PHE A 147 32.40 6.99 -2.53
N ARG A 148 33.14 7.95 -3.09
CA ARG A 148 34.51 7.73 -3.61
C ARG A 148 34.55 6.74 -4.77
N ASP A 149 35.51 5.85 -4.72
CA ASP A 149 35.78 4.74 -5.65
C ASP A 149 35.46 3.39 -5.01
N ASN A 150 34.50 3.35 -4.09
CA ASN A 150 34.11 2.11 -3.44
C ASN A 150 33.47 1.13 -4.43
N PRO A 151 33.82 -0.18 -4.35
CA PRO A 151 33.18 -1.20 -5.18
C PRO A 151 31.75 -1.58 -4.69
N THR A 152 31.21 -0.83 -3.73
CA THR A 152 29.90 -1.07 -3.10
C THR A 152 29.13 0.23 -2.98
N VAL A 153 27.82 0.14 -3.00
CA VAL A 153 26.95 1.23 -2.57
C VAL A 153 26.59 1.07 -1.10
N ASN A 154 26.14 2.14 -0.46
CA ASN A 154 25.60 2.12 0.89
C ASN A 154 24.08 2.09 0.81
N GLN A 155 23.47 1.26 1.64
CA GLN A 155 22.04 1.29 1.94
C GLN A 155 21.90 1.51 3.44
N THR A 156 21.26 2.60 3.87
CA THR A 156 21.31 3.03 5.27
C THR A 156 19.92 3.36 5.79
N VAL A 157 19.70 3.15 7.06
CA VAL A 157 18.49 3.54 7.79
C VAL A 157 18.86 4.48 8.93
N HIS A 158 18.34 5.71 8.90
CA HIS A 158 18.54 6.67 9.98
C HIS A 158 17.23 6.86 10.77
N SER A 159 17.35 6.80 12.09
CA SER A 159 16.27 7.04 13.04
C SER A 159 16.84 7.60 14.33
N ASP A 160 16.00 8.01 15.26
CA ASP A 160 16.46 8.44 16.60
C ASP A 160 17.33 7.37 17.27
N TYR A 161 16.91 6.12 17.15
CA TYR A 161 17.62 4.96 17.69
C TYR A 161 19.03 4.78 17.10
N THR A 162 19.19 4.95 15.79
CA THR A 162 20.49 4.73 15.13
C THR A 162 21.43 5.93 15.23
N VAL A 163 20.88 7.15 15.26
CA VAL A 163 21.65 8.40 15.24
C VAL A 163 21.93 8.90 16.65
N ASN A 164 20.88 9.23 17.42
CA ASN A 164 21.05 9.85 18.73
C ASN A 164 21.39 8.83 19.82
N LEU A 165 20.77 7.64 19.79
CA LEU A 165 21.06 6.58 20.75
C LEU A 165 22.25 5.70 20.33
N GLY A 166 22.78 5.87 19.12
CA GLY A 166 23.98 5.18 18.62
C GLY A 166 23.82 3.65 18.46
N GLN A 167 22.59 3.14 18.41
CA GLN A 167 22.27 1.71 18.31
C GLN A 167 22.28 1.24 16.85
N ARG A 168 23.41 0.77 16.35
CA ARG A 168 23.66 0.57 14.92
C ARG A 168 23.68 -0.87 14.43
N ASN A 169 23.79 -1.83 15.32
CA ASN A 169 24.08 -3.22 14.97
C ASN A 169 22.97 -4.21 15.30
N ARG A 170 21.89 -3.77 15.97
CA ARG A 170 20.77 -4.64 16.36
C ARG A 170 19.46 -3.88 16.24
N PRO A 171 18.79 -3.98 15.08
CA PRO A 171 19.24 -4.62 13.83
C PRO A 171 20.34 -3.80 13.15
N SER A 172 21.06 -4.41 12.20
CA SER A 172 21.99 -3.65 11.37
C SER A 172 21.23 -2.59 10.60
N HIS A 173 21.68 -1.34 10.68
CA HIS A 173 21.06 -0.21 10.00
C HIS A 173 21.68 0.10 8.64
N VAL A 174 22.71 -0.65 8.22
CA VAL A 174 23.45 -0.39 6.99
C VAL A 174 23.89 -1.71 6.33
N ALA A 175 23.94 -1.70 5.00
CA ALA A 175 24.56 -2.72 4.18
C ALA A 175 25.42 -2.08 3.09
N TYR A 176 26.40 -2.84 2.60
CA TYR A 176 27.35 -2.42 1.55
C TYR A 176 27.32 -3.40 0.37
N PRO A 177 26.22 -3.48 -0.38
CA PRO A 177 26.12 -4.41 -1.49
C PRO A 177 27.01 -4.00 -2.67
N LYS A 178 27.50 -5.00 -3.40
CA LYS A 178 28.16 -4.80 -4.70
C LYS A 178 27.11 -4.41 -5.74
N TYR A 179 27.55 -3.64 -6.72
CA TYR A 179 26.79 -3.24 -7.90
C TYR A 179 27.64 -3.46 -9.17
N ASN A 180 27.05 -3.33 -10.34
CA ASN A 180 27.77 -3.41 -11.63
C ASN A 180 28.21 -2.00 -12.03
N GLU A 181 29.47 -1.66 -11.82
CA GLU A 181 30.03 -0.36 -12.13
C GLU A 181 29.93 -0.06 -13.63
N GLY A 182 29.55 1.17 -13.98
CA GLY A 182 29.36 1.62 -15.36
C GLY A 182 28.07 1.12 -16.04
N GLU A 183 27.31 0.25 -15.39
CA GLU A 183 26.05 -0.29 -15.91
C GLU A 183 24.85 0.22 -15.12
N TYR A 184 23.65 0.09 -15.74
CA TYR A 184 22.42 0.33 -14.99
C TYR A 184 22.18 -0.78 -14.00
N ASN A 185 21.92 -0.38 -12.76
CA ASN A 185 21.51 -1.26 -11.69
C ASN A 185 20.10 -0.89 -11.22
N THR A 186 19.35 -1.84 -10.68
CA THR A 186 18.11 -1.57 -9.97
C THR A 186 18.38 -1.48 -8.49
N TYR A 187 17.98 -0.37 -7.90
CA TYR A 187 18.02 -0.12 -6.46
C TYR A 187 16.60 -0.05 -5.97
N SER A 188 16.22 -0.89 -5.02
CA SER A 188 14.85 -0.88 -4.53
C SER A 188 14.75 -1.11 -3.04
N MET A 189 13.65 -0.61 -2.46
CA MET A 189 13.30 -0.74 -1.06
C MET A 189 11.82 -1.09 -0.95
N GLU A 190 11.51 -2.07 -0.12
CA GLU A 190 10.16 -2.45 0.28
C GLU A 190 9.90 -1.92 1.68
N ARG A 191 8.82 -1.17 1.86
CA ARG A 191 8.38 -0.63 3.13
C ARG A 191 7.11 -1.31 3.59
N PHE A 192 7.16 -1.90 4.75
CA PHE A 192 6.04 -2.56 5.44
C PHE A 192 5.75 -1.85 6.76
N GLN A 193 4.63 -2.22 7.39
CA GLN A 193 4.25 -1.73 8.71
C GLN A 193 5.32 -2.01 9.78
N ASP A 194 6.08 -3.09 9.60
CA ASP A 194 7.00 -3.64 10.60
C ASP A 194 8.42 -3.87 10.09
N SER A 195 8.74 -3.49 8.87
CA SER A 195 10.08 -3.70 8.31
C SER A 195 10.39 -2.86 7.08
N LEU A 196 11.69 -2.62 6.86
CA LEU A 196 12.25 -2.15 5.60
C LEU A 196 13.13 -3.25 5.02
N VAL A 197 13.00 -3.52 3.72
CA VAL A 197 13.81 -4.53 3.02
C VAL A 197 14.40 -3.92 1.76
N PHE A 198 15.72 -4.02 1.60
CA PHE A 198 16.44 -3.38 0.50
C PHE A 198 16.99 -4.41 -0.48
N PHE A 199 17.15 -3.98 -1.72
CA PHE A 199 17.63 -4.83 -2.81
C PHE A 199 18.56 -4.06 -3.75
N VAL A 200 19.52 -4.78 -4.34
CA VAL A 200 20.29 -4.35 -5.49
C VAL A 200 20.18 -5.44 -6.56
N ASN A 201 19.76 -5.08 -7.78
CA ASN A 201 19.54 -6.01 -8.89
C ASN A 201 18.66 -7.21 -8.50
N GLY A 202 17.58 -6.95 -7.76
CA GLY A 202 16.65 -7.97 -7.27
C GLY A 202 17.16 -8.85 -6.13
N LYS A 203 18.44 -8.72 -5.75
CA LYS A 203 19.00 -9.46 -4.63
C LYS A 203 18.80 -8.69 -3.33
N ARG A 204 18.19 -9.34 -2.33
CA ARG A 204 18.01 -8.77 -0.98
C ARG A 204 19.36 -8.51 -0.32
N THR A 205 19.51 -7.32 0.27
CA THR A 205 20.79 -6.81 0.82
C THR A 205 20.70 -6.41 2.27
N LEU A 206 19.60 -5.73 2.67
CA LEU A 206 19.37 -5.30 4.04
C LEU A 206 17.93 -5.64 4.45
N ASN A 207 17.76 -6.02 5.72
CA ASN A 207 16.45 -6.14 6.36
C ASN A 207 16.51 -5.41 7.70
N TYR A 208 15.64 -4.43 7.89
CA TYR A 208 15.54 -3.63 9.10
C TYR A 208 14.15 -3.83 9.72
N PRO A 209 13.98 -4.82 10.63
CA PRO A 209 12.71 -5.11 11.27
C PRO A 209 12.42 -4.14 12.42
N ARG A 210 11.13 -3.87 12.67
CA ARG A 210 10.63 -3.18 13.86
C ARG A 210 10.78 -4.09 15.08
N PHE A 211 11.15 -3.52 16.23
CA PHE A 211 11.10 -4.24 17.50
C PHE A 211 9.65 -4.45 17.96
N ARG A 212 9.40 -5.60 18.61
CA ARG A 212 8.06 -5.91 19.15
C ARG A 212 7.75 -5.18 20.46
N ASP A 213 8.75 -4.90 21.26
CA ASP A 213 8.61 -4.43 22.64
C ASP A 213 8.98 -2.93 22.80
N GLY A 214 8.28 -2.08 22.03
CA GLY A 214 8.51 -0.65 22.05
C GLY A 214 9.74 -0.27 21.22
N ASP A 215 9.59 0.74 20.40
CA ASP A 215 10.64 1.01 19.41
C ASP A 215 11.65 2.08 19.83
N ASN A 216 11.43 2.80 20.93
CA ASN A 216 12.32 3.89 21.39
C ASN A 216 12.84 4.78 20.25
N GLY A 217 11.95 5.10 19.27
CA GLY A 217 12.34 5.80 18.06
C GLY A 217 13.11 4.95 17.04
N GLN A 218 13.08 3.59 17.18
CA GLN A 218 13.76 2.68 16.28
C GLN A 218 13.08 2.60 14.90
N PHE A 219 11.75 2.61 14.86
CA PHE A 219 11.00 2.39 13.62
C PHE A 219 9.93 3.47 13.36
N PRO A 220 10.31 4.71 13.01
CA PRO A 220 9.33 5.75 12.67
C PRO A 220 8.70 5.54 11.29
N PHE A 221 9.13 4.55 10.53
CA PHE A 221 8.83 4.33 9.11
C PHE A 221 7.39 3.86 8.84
N SER A 222 6.61 3.60 9.85
CA SER A 222 5.18 3.28 9.73
C SER A 222 4.23 4.48 9.97
N GLN A 223 4.77 5.65 10.34
CA GLN A 223 3.98 6.78 10.80
C GLN A 223 3.64 7.80 9.69
N HIS A 224 4.46 7.84 8.63
CA HIS A 224 4.34 8.85 7.58
C HIS A 224 4.56 8.22 6.20
N ASP A 225 4.02 8.86 5.17
CA ASP A 225 4.49 8.62 3.80
C ASP A 225 5.77 9.37 3.54
N TYR A 226 6.53 8.89 2.57
CA TYR A 226 7.85 9.41 2.26
C TYR A 226 7.90 9.99 0.86
N TYR A 227 8.59 11.11 0.69
CA TYR A 227 8.93 11.63 -0.63
C TYR A 227 10.33 11.15 -1.05
N LEU A 228 10.53 11.00 -2.36
CA LEU A 228 11.78 10.53 -2.96
C LEU A 228 12.68 11.73 -3.33
N ILE A 229 13.97 11.53 -3.14
CA ILE A 229 15.03 12.48 -3.49
C ILE A 229 16.03 11.73 -4.38
N LEU A 230 16.39 12.36 -5.50
CA LEU A 230 17.37 11.87 -6.47
C LEU A 230 18.37 13.00 -6.70
N ASP A 231 19.61 12.79 -6.40
CA ASP A 231 20.57 13.88 -6.49
C ASP A 231 22.02 13.46 -6.76
N ALA A 232 22.74 14.38 -7.41
CA ALA A 232 24.14 14.25 -7.78
C ALA A 232 25.02 15.09 -6.88
N GLN A 233 25.07 14.75 -5.58
CA GLN A 233 25.79 15.52 -4.55
C GLN A 233 27.30 15.51 -4.73
N ILE A 234 27.99 16.49 -4.18
CA ILE A 234 29.45 16.60 -4.16
C ILE A 234 29.93 16.95 -2.76
N GLY A 235 31.02 16.35 -2.32
CA GLY A 235 31.87 16.87 -1.25
C GLY A 235 31.65 16.32 0.14
N ARG A 236 30.76 15.29 0.36
CA ARG A 236 30.55 14.81 1.73
C ARG A 236 31.68 13.97 2.31
N ASP A 237 32.31 13.14 1.63
CA ASP A 237 33.12 12.00 2.13
C ASP A 237 34.24 12.33 3.13
N ARG A 238 34.16 13.51 3.76
CA ARG A 238 35.18 14.09 4.66
C ARG A 238 36.55 14.24 3.99
N SER A 239 36.62 14.05 2.70
CA SER A 239 37.79 14.37 1.90
C SER A 239 37.66 15.80 1.39
N PRO A 240 38.64 16.64 1.63
CA PRO A 240 38.67 17.97 1.00
C PRO A 240 38.98 17.89 -0.50
N TYR A 241 39.27 16.70 -1.01
CA TYR A 241 39.64 16.51 -2.40
C TYR A 241 38.45 16.07 -3.25
N ILE A 242 38.19 16.86 -4.28
CA ILE A 242 37.21 16.56 -5.32
C ILE A 242 37.97 16.43 -6.64
N ASP A 243 37.82 15.32 -7.32
CA ASP A 243 38.48 15.08 -8.61
C ASP A 243 37.78 15.86 -9.71
N THR A 244 38.21 17.09 -9.95
CA THR A 244 37.65 17.96 -11.00
C THR A 244 38.00 17.48 -12.42
N THR A 245 38.99 16.57 -12.58
CA THR A 245 39.38 16.06 -13.91
C THR A 245 38.34 15.12 -14.50
N LYS A 246 37.48 14.58 -13.65
CA LYS A 246 36.36 13.70 -14.05
C LYS A 246 35.02 14.43 -14.24
N MET A 247 34.99 15.75 -14.02
CA MET A 247 33.77 16.53 -14.19
C MET A 247 33.50 16.89 -15.66
N PRO A 248 32.24 16.96 -16.08
CA PRO A 248 31.04 16.73 -15.31
C PRO A 248 30.86 15.26 -14.91
N VAL A 249 30.36 15.02 -13.69
CA VAL A 249 29.92 13.70 -13.24
C VAL A 249 28.40 13.60 -13.31
N GLU A 250 27.87 12.43 -13.62
CA GLU A 250 26.45 12.24 -13.87
C GLU A 250 25.85 11.11 -13.02
N LEU A 251 24.64 11.36 -12.49
CA LEU A 251 23.70 10.34 -12.07
C LEU A 251 22.60 10.25 -13.14
N ARG A 252 22.50 9.12 -13.82
CA ARG A 252 21.54 8.88 -14.90
C ARG A 252 20.46 7.93 -14.39
N ILE A 253 19.22 8.33 -14.51
CA ILE A 253 18.05 7.62 -13.98
C ILE A 253 17.17 7.24 -15.17
N ASP A 254 17.05 5.94 -15.44
CA ASP A 254 16.24 5.36 -16.49
C ASP A 254 14.75 5.39 -16.10
N TYR A 255 14.44 4.95 -14.87
CA TYR A 255 13.08 5.03 -14.36
C TYR A 255 13.00 5.10 -12.84
N VAL A 256 11.86 5.57 -12.37
CA VAL A 256 11.35 5.40 -11.02
C VAL A 256 10.02 4.68 -11.10
N ARG A 257 9.86 3.60 -10.35
CA ARG A 257 8.63 2.81 -10.29
C ARG A 257 8.20 2.59 -8.86
N TYR A 258 6.92 2.75 -8.60
CA TYR A 258 6.31 2.44 -7.31
C TYR A 258 5.28 1.34 -7.48
N TYR A 259 5.40 0.35 -6.61
CA TYR A 259 4.53 -0.80 -6.57
C TYR A 259 3.92 -0.89 -5.18
N GLU A 260 2.62 -1.20 -5.11
CA GLU A 260 2.02 -1.67 -3.87
C GLU A 260 1.97 -3.20 -3.87
N LEU A 261 1.90 -3.78 -2.67
CA LEU A 261 1.60 -5.19 -2.55
C LEU A 261 0.25 -5.42 -3.20
N ASP A 262 0.24 -6.21 -4.26
CA ASP A 262 -0.99 -6.80 -4.76
C ASP A 262 -1.54 -7.65 -3.61
N THR A 263 -2.66 -7.20 -3.07
CA THR A 263 -3.24 -7.78 -1.86
C THR A 263 -3.34 -9.28 -2.06
N LYS A 264 -2.72 -10.04 -1.18
CA LYS A 264 -2.62 -11.50 -1.29
C LYS A 264 -3.95 -12.22 -1.15
N THR A 265 -5.03 -11.48 -0.99
CA THR A 265 -6.34 -12.04 -0.71
C THR A 265 -7.44 -11.26 -1.43
N ASP A 266 -8.41 -12.02 -1.97
CA ASP A 266 -9.63 -11.47 -2.55
C ASP A 266 -10.68 -11.15 -1.46
N VAL A 267 -10.32 -11.22 -0.17
CA VAL A 267 -11.23 -10.94 0.95
C VAL A 267 -11.60 -9.45 0.97
N ILE A 268 -12.90 -9.18 1.09
CA ILE A 268 -13.45 -7.82 1.26
C ILE A 268 -14.31 -7.80 2.54
N PRO A 269 -14.06 -6.90 3.47
CA PRO A 269 -12.87 -6.04 3.57
C PRO A 269 -11.61 -6.85 3.82
N GLU A 270 -10.50 -6.35 3.30
CA GLU A 270 -9.20 -7.02 3.45
C GLU A 270 -8.77 -7.01 4.92
N PRO A 271 -8.31 -8.15 5.45
CA PRO A 271 -7.81 -8.24 6.81
C PRO A 271 -6.56 -7.37 7.02
N LYS A 272 -6.44 -6.76 8.21
CA LYS A 272 -5.30 -5.93 8.58
C LYS A 272 -4.00 -6.70 8.61
N GLU A 273 -4.05 -7.93 9.15
CA GLU A 273 -2.91 -8.84 9.18
C GLU A 273 -3.28 -10.14 8.47
N PHE A 274 -2.57 -10.46 7.40
CA PHE A 274 -2.80 -11.67 6.62
C PHE A 274 -1.47 -12.30 6.21
N GLN A 275 -1.27 -13.56 6.58
CA GLN A 275 -0.06 -14.29 6.22
C GLN A 275 -0.39 -15.71 5.73
N VAL A 276 0.06 -16.03 4.52
CA VAL A 276 0.07 -17.42 4.04
C VAL A 276 1.36 -18.10 4.51
N ILE A 277 1.22 -19.10 5.39
CA ILE A 277 2.36 -19.85 5.94
C ILE A 277 2.81 -20.93 4.95
N LYS A 278 1.84 -21.57 4.27
CA LYS A 278 2.10 -22.60 3.27
C LYS A 278 1.01 -22.57 2.20
N ALA A 279 1.40 -22.24 0.96
CA ALA A 279 0.47 -22.02 -0.15
C ALA A 279 -0.29 -23.28 -0.60
N LYS A 280 0.25 -24.49 -0.36
CA LYS A 280 -0.42 -25.74 -0.75
C LYS A 280 -1.76 -25.87 -0.04
N LYS A 281 -2.85 -25.67 -0.78
CA LYS A 281 -4.21 -25.75 -0.29
C LYS A 281 -4.61 -27.20 0.08
N LYS A 282 -5.33 -27.35 1.17
CA LYS A 282 -5.94 -28.59 1.63
C LYS A 282 -7.44 -28.40 1.86
N LYS A 283 -8.24 -29.45 1.73
CA LYS A 283 -9.66 -29.39 2.04
C LYS A 283 -9.87 -28.95 3.49
N LEU A 284 -10.71 -27.94 3.70
CA LEU A 284 -11.13 -27.53 5.04
C LEU A 284 -12.02 -28.63 5.63
N ARG A 285 -11.57 -29.26 6.70
CA ARG A 285 -12.25 -30.41 7.30
C ARG A 285 -12.92 -30.09 8.63
N ARG A 286 -12.41 -29.06 9.33
CA ARG A 286 -12.86 -28.75 10.68
C ARG A 286 -12.64 -27.27 10.98
N VAL A 287 -13.65 -26.66 11.59
CA VAL A 287 -13.55 -25.35 12.24
C VAL A 287 -13.68 -25.57 13.75
N VAL A 288 -12.83 -24.95 14.54
CA VAL A 288 -12.79 -25.02 15.99
C VAL A 288 -12.76 -23.60 16.54
N TYR A 289 -13.49 -23.35 17.60
CA TYR A 289 -13.58 -22.06 18.26
C TYR A 289 -12.74 -22.09 19.53
N ASP A 290 -11.81 -21.13 19.63
CA ASP A 290 -11.08 -20.85 20.84
C ASP A 290 -11.92 -19.83 21.66
N VAL A 291 -12.49 -20.33 22.75
CA VAL A 291 -13.36 -19.53 23.63
C VAL A 291 -12.61 -18.91 24.80
N GLU A 292 -11.33 -19.22 24.96
CA GLU A 292 -10.48 -18.71 26.05
C GLU A 292 -9.81 -17.39 25.66
N THR A 293 -9.42 -17.24 24.41
CA THR A 293 -8.81 -15.98 23.92
C THR A 293 -9.85 -14.84 23.91
N ARG A 294 -9.52 -13.75 24.58
CA ARG A 294 -10.33 -12.52 24.65
C ARG A 294 -9.60 -11.38 23.99
N PHE A 295 -10.37 -10.52 23.34
CA PHE A 295 -9.90 -9.27 22.74
C PHE A 295 -10.69 -8.10 23.35
N ASP A 296 -10.07 -6.94 23.46
CA ASP A 296 -10.72 -5.73 23.98
C ASP A 296 -11.68 -5.13 22.94
N ASN A 297 -11.33 -5.24 21.65
CA ASN A 297 -12.21 -4.81 20.57
C ASN A 297 -13.24 -5.91 20.26
N PRO A 298 -14.56 -5.64 20.37
CA PRO A 298 -15.62 -6.63 20.14
C PRO A 298 -15.66 -7.15 18.69
N ASP A 299 -15.10 -6.41 17.73
CA ASP A 299 -15.03 -6.81 16.33
C ASP A 299 -13.76 -7.61 16.00
N GLU A 300 -12.84 -7.76 16.95
CA GLU A 300 -11.55 -8.40 16.75
C GLU A 300 -11.68 -9.92 16.69
N TYR A 301 -10.93 -10.50 15.75
CA TYR A 301 -10.85 -11.95 15.60
C TYR A 301 -9.50 -12.39 15.05
N ARG A 302 -9.18 -13.66 15.28
CA ARG A 302 -8.03 -14.35 14.72
C ARG A 302 -8.45 -15.67 14.09
N ILE A 303 -7.88 -15.98 12.91
CA ILE A 303 -8.04 -17.26 12.23
C ILE A 303 -6.66 -17.87 12.04
N VAL A 304 -6.48 -19.12 12.46
CA VAL A 304 -5.27 -19.89 12.20
C VAL A 304 -5.65 -21.17 11.46
N VAL A 305 -5.15 -21.33 10.23
CA VAL A 305 -5.40 -22.52 9.42
C VAL A 305 -4.13 -23.37 9.34
N LYS A 306 -4.23 -24.61 9.84
CA LYS A 306 -3.15 -25.61 9.79
C LYS A 306 -3.70 -26.93 9.28
N CYS A 307 -3.17 -27.43 8.17
CA CYS A 307 -3.50 -28.75 7.60
C CYS A 307 -5.01 -29.03 7.41
N GLY A 308 -5.80 -28.03 7.00
CA GLY A 308 -7.25 -28.14 6.77
C GLY A 308 -8.10 -28.08 8.04
N LYS A 309 -7.52 -27.64 9.16
CA LYS A 309 -8.22 -27.27 10.38
C LYS A 309 -8.10 -25.75 10.56
N ALA A 310 -9.21 -25.05 10.68
CA ALA A 310 -9.26 -23.63 11.06
C ALA A 310 -9.57 -23.52 12.56
N THR A 311 -8.82 -22.69 13.27
CA THR A 311 -9.09 -22.28 14.65
C THR A 311 -9.46 -20.81 14.64
N ILE A 312 -10.57 -20.46 15.22
CA ILE A 312 -11.13 -19.10 15.28
C ILE A 312 -11.16 -18.66 16.74
N ALA A 313 -10.62 -17.49 17.03
CA ALA A 313 -10.75 -16.76 18.31
C ALA A 313 -11.41 -15.41 18.08
N GLY A 314 -12.10 -14.87 19.08
CA GLY A 314 -12.75 -13.56 19.04
C GLY A 314 -14.09 -13.55 18.33
N ASN A 315 -14.36 -12.48 17.56
CA ASN A 315 -15.64 -12.31 16.87
C ASN A 315 -15.87 -13.40 15.83
N ARG A 316 -16.73 -14.34 16.19
CA ARG A 316 -17.01 -15.54 15.38
C ARG A 316 -17.61 -15.18 14.02
N GLN A 317 -18.55 -14.28 13.98
CA GLN A 317 -19.28 -13.91 12.78
C GLN A 317 -18.36 -13.30 11.72
N TRP A 318 -17.54 -12.34 12.12
CA TRP A 318 -16.59 -11.70 11.20
C TRP A 318 -15.49 -12.65 10.76
N ALA A 319 -15.05 -13.53 11.64
CA ALA A 319 -14.09 -14.58 11.29
C ALA A 319 -14.66 -15.59 10.29
N GLU A 320 -15.91 -16.03 10.48
CA GLU A 320 -16.57 -16.95 9.56
C GLU A 320 -16.80 -16.34 8.18
N SER A 321 -17.18 -15.05 8.12
CA SER A 321 -17.27 -14.29 6.87
C SER A 321 -15.93 -14.27 6.13
N THR A 322 -14.85 -13.94 6.82
CA THR A 322 -13.51 -13.96 6.24
C THR A 322 -13.07 -15.36 5.80
N LEU A 323 -13.33 -16.37 6.63
CA LEU A 323 -13.00 -17.76 6.31
C LEU A 323 -13.75 -18.25 5.07
N ALA A 324 -15.02 -17.89 4.91
CA ALA A 324 -15.83 -18.22 3.74
C ALA A 324 -15.25 -17.66 2.44
N GLN A 325 -14.69 -16.45 2.51
CA GLN A 325 -14.03 -15.82 1.37
C GLN A 325 -12.66 -16.44 1.03
N LEU A 326 -11.96 -17.02 2.01
CA LEU A 326 -10.64 -17.63 1.84
C LEU A 326 -10.70 -19.08 1.30
N VAL A 327 -11.82 -19.76 1.46
CA VAL A 327 -12.01 -21.11 0.96
C VAL A 327 -12.35 -21.07 -0.53
N ASP A 328 -11.64 -21.84 -1.36
CA ASP A 328 -11.91 -21.92 -2.79
C ASP A 328 -13.17 -22.74 -3.10
N GLU A 329 -13.59 -22.74 -4.38
CA GLU A 329 -14.78 -23.46 -4.87
C GLU A 329 -14.75 -24.97 -4.60
N ASN A 330 -13.56 -25.54 -4.39
CA ASN A 330 -13.37 -26.96 -4.06
C ASN A 330 -13.34 -27.21 -2.55
N GLY A 331 -13.63 -26.21 -1.73
CA GLY A 331 -13.59 -26.27 -0.28
C GLY A 331 -12.18 -26.40 0.28
N ARG A 332 -11.17 -25.84 -0.42
CA ARG A 332 -9.76 -25.93 -0.06
C ARG A 332 -9.26 -24.57 0.42
N ILE A 333 -8.33 -24.62 1.36
CA ILE A 333 -7.70 -23.44 1.96
C ILE A 333 -6.20 -23.69 2.19
N ALA A 334 -5.40 -22.64 2.06
CA ALA A 334 -3.97 -22.64 2.41
C ALA A 334 -3.76 -22.74 3.93
N ASN A 335 -2.55 -23.06 4.37
CA ASN A 335 -2.18 -22.79 5.75
C ASN A 335 -1.89 -21.29 5.87
N LEU A 336 -2.63 -20.59 6.72
CA LEU A 336 -2.55 -19.14 6.86
C LEU A 336 -2.89 -18.68 8.29
N GLU A 337 -2.54 -17.45 8.58
CA GLU A 337 -2.98 -16.72 9.75
C GLU A 337 -3.63 -15.42 9.32
N VAL A 338 -4.73 -15.07 10.00
CA VAL A 338 -5.44 -13.80 9.88
C VAL A 338 -5.59 -13.24 11.28
N HIS A 339 -5.32 -11.96 11.45
CA HIS A 339 -5.69 -11.20 12.64
C HIS A 339 -6.30 -9.88 12.17
N ASP A 340 -7.51 -9.57 12.61
CA ASP A 340 -8.26 -8.49 12.02
C ASP A 340 -9.27 -7.90 13.01
N TRP A 341 -9.58 -6.62 12.83
CA TRP A 341 -10.51 -5.87 13.66
C TRP A 341 -11.05 -4.65 12.91
N ALA A 342 -12.26 -4.22 13.26
CA ALA A 342 -12.82 -3.00 12.69
C ALA A 342 -12.17 -1.75 13.30
N THR A 343 -11.86 -0.76 12.48
CA THR A 343 -11.43 0.56 12.95
C THR A 343 -12.63 1.38 13.42
N CYS A 344 -13.75 1.31 12.68
CA CYS A 344 -14.98 2.01 13.01
C CYS A 344 -16.00 1.02 13.58
N PRO A 345 -16.50 1.24 14.82
CA PRO A 345 -17.44 0.32 15.44
C PRO A 345 -18.81 0.29 14.74
N ASN A 346 -19.26 1.39 14.17
CA ASN A 346 -20.53 1.50 13.47
C ASN A 346 -20.34 1.67 11.97
N ARG A 347 -20.88 0.72 11.21
CA ARG A 347 -20.75 0.65 9.74
C ARG A 347 -22.12 0.35 9.16
N GLY A 348 -22.81 1.42 8.75
CA GLY A 348 -24.24 1.37 8.47
C GLY A 348 -24.64 1.61 7.03
N ILE A 349 -25.77 1.02 6.65
CA ILE A 349 -26.50 1.30 5.42
C ILE A 349 -27.82 1.95 5.77
N SER A 350 -28.18 3.03 5.07
CA SER A 350 -29.48 3.67 5.16
C SER A 350 -30.31 3.42 3.92
N LEU A 351 -31.54 3.01 4.11
CA LEU A 351 -32.55 2.82 3.06
C LEU A 351 -33.60 3.92 3.02
N ASP A 352 -33.46 4.98 3.81
CA ASP A 352 -34.47 6.06 3.94
C ASP A 352 -34.82 6.74 2.61
N ARG A 353 -33.88 6.77 1.68
CA ARG A 353 -34.04 7.40 0.37
C ARG A 353 -34.14 6.37 -0.76
N CYS A 354 -34.32 5.10 -0.40
CA CYS A 354 -34.52 4.05 -1.39
C CYS A 354 -35.91 4.21 -2.03
N GLY A 355 -35.95 4.72 -3.27
CA GLY A 355 -37.21 4.97 -4.01
C GLY A 355 -37.92 3.72 -4.51
N LYS A 356 -37.43 2.51 -4.19
CA LYS A 356 -38.01 1.23 -4.59
C LYS A 356 -38.88 0.67 -3.48
N LYS A 357 -39.98 0.03 -3.86
CA LYS A 357 -40.73 -0.85 -2.94
C LYS A 357 -39.87 -2.07 -2.63
N LEU A 358 -39.31 -2.12 -1.43
CA LEU A 358 -38.51 -3.24 -0.97
C LEU A 358 -39.37 -4.47 -0.73
N ARG A 359 -38.92 -5.62 -1.22
CA ARG A 359 -39.54 -6.91 -1.00
C ARG A 359 -38.77 -7.68 0.08
N PHE A 360 -39.41 -8.62 0.72
CA PHE A 360 -38.78 -9.50 1.72
C PHE A 360 -37.45 -10.11 1.23
N LYS A 361 -37.47 -10.67 0.00
CA LYS A 361 -36.28 -11.26 -0.62
C LYS A 361 -35.12 -10.27 -0.75
N ASP A 362 -35.42 -9.04 -1.16
CA ASP A 362 -34.39 -8.02 -1.40
C ASP A 362 -33.72 -7.60 -0.07
N LEU A 363 -34.50 -7.42 0.99
CA LEU A 363 -33.98 -7.10 2.32
C LEU A 363 -33.23 -8.28 2.95
N SER A 364 -33.74 -9.49 2.80
CA SER A 364 -33.05 -10.70 3.29
C SER A 364 -31.69 -10.87 2.64
N GLN A 365 -31.61 -10.67 1.30
CA GLN A 365 -30.35 -10.70 0.58
C GLN A 365 -29.40 -9.57 1.01
N LEU A 366 -29.94 -8.35 1.21
CA LEU A 366 -29.13 -7.24 1.71
C LEU A 366 -28.50 -7.55 3.08
N LEU A 367 -29.25 -8.14 4.01
CA LEU A 367 -28.72 -8.51 5.31
C LEU A 367 -27.59 -9.56 5.20
N ASP A 368 -27.72 -10.52 4.28
CA ASP A 368 -26.68 -11.50 4.04
C ASP A 368 -25.42 -10.87 3.47
N GLU A 369 -25.56 -9.94 2.52
CA GLU A 369 -24.46 -9.19 1.95
C GLU A 369 -23.81 -8.26 2.98
N MET A 370 -24.61 -7.58 3.81
CA MET A 370 -24.09 -6.75 4.89
C MET A 370 -23.24 -7.58 5.87
N ALA A 371 -23.73 -8.73 6.32
CA ALA A 371 -22.99 -9.62 7.20
C ALA A 371 -21.70 -10.14 6.53
N PHE A 372 -21.79 -10.48 5.24
CA PHE A 372 -20.65 -10.98 4.46
C PHE A 372 -19.55 -9.91 4.31
N TYR A 373 -19.92 -8.64 4.17
CA TYR A 373 -19.00 -7.50 4.11
C TYR A 373 -18.79 -6.80 5.46
N LYS A 374 -19.14 -7.45 6.57
CA LYS A 374 -18.90 -6.97 7.93
C LYS A 374 -19.55 -5.62 8.28
N LEU A 375 -20.71 -5.33 7.70
CA LEU A 375 -21.53 -4.17 8.04
C LEU A 375 -22.50 -4.57 9.16
N ASN A 376 -22.72 -3.69 10.15
CA ASN A 376 -23.41 -4.03 11.37
C ASN A 376 -24.60 -3.10 11.75
N ARG A 377 -24.95 -2.14 10.89
CA ARG A 377 -26.04 -1.21 11.12
C ARG A 377 -26.93 -1.10 9.89
N LEU A 378 -28.24 -1.20 10.04
CA LEU A 378 -29.22 -0.97 8.99
C LEU A 378 -30.23 0.07 9.45
N GLN A 379 -30.26 1.24 8.80
CA GLN A 379 -31.32 2.21 8.99
C GLN A 379 -32.48 1.89 8.04
N TRP A 380 -33.60 1.49 8.62
CA TRP A 380 -34.80 1.13 7.87
C TRP A 380 -36.06 1.39 8.72
N ASN A 381 -36.92 2.29 8.28
CA ASN A 381 -38.14 2.69 8.97
C ASN A 381 -39.30 1.68 8.86
N GLY A 382 -39.06 0.53 8.23
CA GLY A 382 -40.10 -0.49 8.02
C GLY A 382 -41.04 -0.20 6.85
N GLU A 383 -40.78 0.82 6.04
CA GLU A 383 -41.51 1.08 4.81
C GLU A 383 -41.25 0.02 3.76
N GLY A 384 -42.27 -0.36 3.01
CA GLY A 384 -42.20 -1.36 1.96
C GLY A 384 -43.50 -2.13 1.80
N ALA A 385 -43.55 -3.03 0.81
CA ALA A 385 -44.69 -3.93 0.57
C ALA A 385 -44.58 -5.22 1.41
N LEU A 386 -44.27 -5.09 2.72
CA LEU A 386 -44.02 -6.19 3.65
C LEU A 386 -45.16 -6.31 4.65
N THR A 387 -45.57 -7.52 4.94
CA THR A 387 -46.44 -7.86 6.06
C THR A 387 -45.69 -7.73 7.39
N GLU A 388 -46.41 -7.56 8.51
CA GLU A 388 -45.76 -7.48 9.84
C GLU A 388 -44.97 -8.76 10.16
N ALA A 389 -45.46 -9.93 9.76
CA ALA A 389 -44.72 -11.20 9.91
C ALA A 389 -43.37 -11.20 9.18
N GLU A 390 -43.34 -10.69 7.93
CA GLU A 390 -42.08 -10.56 7.16
C GLU A 390 -41.14 -9.53 7.80
N LYS A 391 -41.65 -8.43 8.34
CA LYS A 391 -40.84 -7.45 9.08
C LYS A 391 -40.22 -8.05 10.32
N ASP A 392 -40.96 -8.86 11.06
CA ASP A 392 -40.46 -9.56 12.25
C ASP A 392 -39.39 -10.61 11.90
N GLU A 393 -39.56 -11.31 10.78
CA GLU A 393 -38.55 -12.22 10.26
C GLU A 393 -37.27 -11.50 9.84
N ILE A 394 -37.36 -10.32 9.18
CA ILE A 394 -36.19 -9.47 8.85
C ILE A 394 -35.48 -9.02 10.11
N ARG A 395 -36.23 -8.58 11.16
CA ARG A 395 -35.62 -8.15 12.43
C ARG A 395 -34.91 -9.32 13.13
N SER A 396 -35.54 -10.50 13.14
CA SER A 396 -34.94 -11.72 13.71
C SER A 396 -33.66 -12.11 12.98
N ARG A 397 -33.69 -12.11 11.65
CA ARG A 397 -32.52 -12.42 10.84
C ARG A 397 -31.39 -11.41 11.02
N ALA A 398 -31.69 -10.12 11.04
CA ALA A 398 -30.70 -9.07 11.30
C ALA A 398 -30.00 -9.30 12.63
N LYS A 399 -30.77 -9.62 13.70
CA LYS A 399 -30.23 -9.94 15.02
C LYS A 399 -29.33 -11.17 15.02
N GLU A 400 -29.70 -12.23 14.28
CA GLU A 400 -28.86 -13.42 14.12
C GLU A 400 -27.54 -13.12 13.40
N LEU A 401 -27.59 -12.19 12.46
CA LEU A 401 -26.45 -11.72 11.69
C LEU A 401 -25.67 -10.57 12.37
N GLY A 402 -25.95 -10.24 13.63
CA GLY A 402 -25.29 -9.18 14.38
C GLY A 402 -25.49 -7.78 13.77
N ILE A 403 -26.58 -7.58 13.01
CA ILE A 403 -26.93 -6.30 12.39
C ILE A 403 -28.02 -5.64 13.24
N GLU A 404 -27.74 -4.43 13.72
CA GLU A 404 -28.72 -3.63 14.43
C GLU A 404 -29.56 -2.83 13.45
N ILE A 405 -30.90 -3.00 13.54
CA ILE A 405 -31.85 -2.20 12.76
C ILE A 405 -32.23 -0.96 13.55
N GLN A 406 -32.00 0.22 12.95
CA GLN A 406 -32.40 1.51 13.46
C GLN A 406 -33.64 1.99 12.70
N THR A 407 -34.71 2.30 13.43
CA THR A 407 -35.96 2.77 12.87
C THR A 407 -36.12 4.29 12.95
N GLU A 408 -35.33 4.95 13.77
CA GLU A 408 -35.37 6.42 13.88
C GLU A 408 -34.50 7.04 12.79
N ILE A 409 -35.09 8.04 12.11
CA ILE A 409 -34.37 8.84 11.15
C ILE A 409 -33.35 9.68 11.92
N VAL A 410 -32.08 9.37 11.77
CA VAL A 410 -31.03 10.31 12.18
C VAL A 410 -31.12 11.48 11.20
N LEU A 411 -31.76 12.56 11.63
CA LEU A 411 -31.75 13.83 10.88
C LEU A 411 -30.31 14.34 10.90
N LEU A 412 -29.61 14.01 9.83
CA LEU A 412 -28.31 14.57 9.58
C LEU A 412 -28.49 16.00 9.12
N PRO A 413 -27.72 16.97 9.63
CA PRO A 413 -27.83 18.35 9.20
C PRO A 413 -27.73 18.42 7.69
N ASP A 414 -28.68 19.12 7.07
CA ASP A 414 -28.71 19.42 5.64
C ASP A 414 -27.40 20.09 5.20
N ARG A 415 -26.42 19.29 4.86
CA ARG A 415 -25.36 19.68 3.95
C ARG A 415 -25.52 18.79 2.73
N ASP A 416 -26.19 19.34 1.72
CA ASP A 416 -26.17 18.85 0.37
C ASP A 416 -24.73 18.81 -0.13
N TYR A 417 -24.07 17.70 0.08
CA TYR A 417 -22.87 17.37 -0.70
C TYR A 417 -23.35 16.77 -2.01
N LEU A 418 -23.92 17.66 -2.82
CA LEU A 418 -24.37 17.37 -4.15
C LEU A 418 -23.49 18.08 -5.17
N ASP A 419 -23.25 17.33 -6.21
CA ASP A 419 -22.95 17.80 -7.55
C ASP A 419 -21.82 18.83 -7.69
N SER A 420 -20.60 18.35 -7.64
CA SER A 420 -19.70 18.76 -8.70
C SER A 420 -19.92 17.79 -9.87
N GLU A 421 -20.64 18.24 -10.87
CA GLU A 421 -20.60 17.67 -12.21
C GLU A 421 -19.15 17.61 -12.65
N GLY A 422 -18.51 16.47 -12.56
CA GLY A 422 -17.18 16.34 -13.13
C GLY A 422 -16.45 15.03 -12.89
N ASP A 423 -16.57 14.36 -11.75
CA ASP A 423 -15.62 13.30 -11.40
C ASP A 423 -16.18 11.97 -10.91
N ALA A 424 -17.45 11.73 -10.96
CA ALA A 424 -17.99 10.43 -10.59
C ALA A 424 -17.96 9.50 -11.81
N GLN A 425 -16.94 8.67 -11.90
CA GLN A 425 -16.95 7.48 -12.78
C GLN A 425 -17.78 6.32 -12.19
N PHE A 426 -18.73 6.62 -11.34
CA PHE A 426 -19.87 5.73 -11.11
C PHE A 426 -20.95 6.07 -12.14
N PRO A 427 -21.64 5.07 -12.69
CA PRO A 427 -22.76 5.34 -13.57
C PRO A 427 -23.69 6.34 -12.91
N ALA A 428 -24.24 7.29 -13.67
CA ALA A 428 -25.13 8.36 -13.20
C ALA A 428 -26.40 7.85 -12.47
N SER A 429 -26.63 6.54 -12.46
CA SER A 429 -27.67 5.84 -11.70
C SER A 429 -27.33 5.58 -10.24
N SER A 430 -26.05 5.62 -9.85
CA SER A 430 -25.56 5.29 -8.50
C SER A 430 -25.13 6.55 -7.76
N ARG A 431 -26.08 7.34 -7.26
CA ARG A 431 -25.74 8.42 -6.35
C ARG A 431 -25.57 7.82 -4.94
N VAL A 432 -24.34 7.53 -4.58
CA VAL A 432 -23.94 7.13 -3.24
C VAL A 432 -23.73 8.39 -2.42
N PHE A 433 -24.49 8.55 -1.34
CA PHE A 433 -24.26 9.63 -0.41
C PHE A 433 -23.44 9.09 0.77
N LEU A 434 -22.19 9.53 0.88
CA LEU A 434 -21.38 9.31 2.07
C LEU A 434 -21.67 10.46 3.02
N HIS A 435 -22.20 10.15 4.20
CA HIS A 435 -22.26 11.13 5.28
C HIS A 435 -20.96 11.13 6.06
N ALA A 436 -20.58 12.33 6.51
CA ALA A 436 -19.33 12.54 7.23
C ALA A 436 -19.08 11.46 8.28
N ALA A 437 -17.94 10.78 8.17
CA ALA A 437 -17.46 9.90 9.19
C ALA A 437 -17.12 10.72 10.44
N SER A 438 -17.77 10.40 11.56
CA SER A 438 -17.20 10.68 12.87
C SER A 438 -16.26 9.54 13.26
N GLU A 439 -15.42 9.73 14.28
CA GLU A 439 -14.65 8.64 14.90
C GLU A 439 -15.54 7.47 15.36
N GLU A 440 -16.84 7.68 15.48
CA GLU A 440 -17.84 6.70 15.92
C GLU A 440 -18.40 5.82 14.79
N GLY A 441 -18.20 6.17 13.50
CA GLY A 441 -18.68 5.34 12.37
C GLY A 441 -19.19 6.14 11.18
N GLY A 442 -19.68 5.44 10.17
CA GLY A 442 -20.17 6.01 8.94
C GLY A 442 -21.45 5.34 8.41
N TRP A 443 -22.17 6.06 7.54
CA TRP A 443 -23.42 5.64 6.92
C TRP A 443 -23.31 5.72 5.39
N LEU A 444 -23.73 4.64 4.72
CA LEU A 444 -23.87 4.59 3.28
C LEU A 444 -25.37 4.64 2.92
N TYR A 445 -25.77 5.62 2.12
CA TYR A 445 -27.14 5.75 1.66
C TYR A 445 -27.30 5.08 0.30
N LEU A 446 -28.18 4.08 0.21
CA LEU A 446 -28.48 3.38 -1.03
C LEU A 446 -29.77 3.94 -1.67
N LYS A 447 -29.71 4.20 -2.98
CA LYS A 447 -30.91 4.61 -3.76
C LYS A 447 -31.75 3.44 -4.24
N GLY A 448 -31.17 2.25 -4.23
CA GLY A 448 -31.80 1.03 -4.70
C GLY A 448 -31.02 -0.18 -4.21
N LEU A 449 -31.40 -1.36 -4.71
CA LEU A 449 -30.66 -2.60 -4.47
C LEU A 449 -30.30 -3.19 -5.83
N GLY A 450 -29.18 -2.80 -6.37
CA GLY A 450 -28.66 -3.24 -7.66
C GLY A 450 -27.18 -3.57 -7.61
N GLU A 451 -26.59 -3.95 -8.74
CA GLU A 451 -25.16 -4.31 -8.80
C GLU A 451 -24.25 -3.17 -8.36
N ASP A 452 -24.59 -1.92 -8.75
CA ASP A 452 -23.80 -0.75 -8.40
C ASP A 452 -23.84 -0.45 -6.90
N ASP A 453 -24.98 -0.70 -6.23
CA ASP A 453 -25.11 -0.51 -4.79
C ASP A 453 -24.27 -1.54 -4.02
N THR A 454 -24.15 -2.76 -4.53
CA THR A 454 -23.27 -3.80 -3.96
C THR A 454 -21.79 -3.40 -4.08
N GLU A 455 -21.37 -2.78 -5.17
CA GLU A 455 -20.00 -2.27 -5.31
C GLU A 455 -19.70 -1.13 -4.34
N ALA A 456 -20.64 -0.20 -4.19
CA ALA A 456 -20.55 0.87 -3.21
C ALA A 456 -20.46 0.33 -1.77
N MET A 457 -21.24 -0.70 -1.46
CA MET A 457 -21.22 -1.37 -0.15
C MET A 457 -19.87 -2.03 0.14
N LYS A 458 -19.26 -2.68 -0.85
CA LYS A 458 -17.92 -3.28 -0.72
C LYS A 458 -16.85 -2.21 -0.45
N ALA A 459 -16.87 -1.12 -1.21
CA ALA A 459 -15.93 -0.01 -1.03
C ALA A 459 -16.09 0.66 0.34
N PHE A 460 -17.33 0.87 0.77
CA PHE A 460 -17.63 1.40 2.08
C PHE A 460 -17.15 0.49 3.21
N SER A 461 -17.40 -0.81 3.09
CA SER A 461 -16.93 -1.82 4.05
C SER A 461 -15.39 -1.82 4.16
N GLU A 462 -14.69 -1.86 3.04
CA GLU A 462 -13.21 -1.82 3.01
C GLU A 462 -12.66 -0.61 3.77
N ARG A 463 -13.25 0.57 3.53
CA ARG A 463 -12.82 1.81 4.17
C ARG A 463 -13.04 1.80 5.67
N TYR A 464 -14.26 1.50 6.13
CA TYR A 464 -14.63 1.63 7.54
C TYR A 464 -14.18 0.45 8.40
N TRP A 465 -13.85 -0.65 7.78
CA TRP A 465 -13.20 -1.75 8.48
C TRP A 465 -11.71 -1.49 8.71
N ARG A 466 -10.98 -1.08 7.67
CA ARG A 466 -9.51 -0.91 7.75
C ARG A 466 -9.07 0.40 8.39
N GLY A 467 -9.90 1.43 8.37
CA GLY A 467 -9.50 2.78 8.73
C GLY A 467 -8.62 3.36 7.63
N GLY A 468 -9.22 3.93 6.61
CA GLY A 468 -8.51 4.85 5.73
C GLY A 468 -8.25 6.12 6.51
N ASP A 469 -6.99 6.59 6.54
CA ASP A 469 -6.70 7.92 7.05
C ASP A 469 -7.67 8.91 6.37
N ALA A 470 -8.45 9.59 7.19
CA ALA A 470 -9.01 10.88 6.86
C ALA A 470 -7.83 11.88 6.83
N GLY A 471 -6.74 11.50 6.13
CA GLY A 471 -5.62 12.36 5.85
C GLY A 471 -6.16 13.55 5.07
N GLU A 472 -5.74 14.73 5.42
CA GLU A 472 -6.00 16.06 4.88
C GLU A 472 -5.80 16.15 3.33
N GLY A 473 -6.46 15.34 2.60
CA GLY A 473 -6.53 15.23 1.14
C GLY A 473 -7.91 14.86 0.68
N ALA A 474 -8.91 14.92 1.57
CA ALA A 474 -10.29 14.96 1.13
C ALA A 474 -10.42 16.27 0.30
N GLY A 475 -10.44 16.13 -1.02
CA GLY A 475 -10.85 17.21 -1.90
C GLY A 475 -12.16 17.80 -1.36
N GLU A 476 -12.50 19.02 -1.72
CA GLU A 476 -13.67 19.77 -1.22
C GLU A 476 -14.98 18.97 -1.18
N ASN A 477 -15.02 17.75 -1.72
CA ASN A 477 -16.17 16.86 -1.85
C ASN A 477 -16.19 15.68 -0.86
N GLY A 478 -15.27 15.57 0.10
CA GLY A 478 -15.33 14.56 1.18
C GLY A 478 -15.23 13.09 0.73
N LEU A 479 -15.01 12.82 -0.57
CA LEU A 479 -14.80 11.48 -1.09
C LEU A 479 -13.38 11.01 -0.85
N PRO A 480 -13.17 9.77 -0.39
CA PRO A 480 -11.82 9.26 -0.19
C PRO A 480 -11.06 9.16 -1.49
N ASP A 481 -9.75 9.34 -1.41
CA ASP A 481 -8.79 9.08 -2.50
C ASP A 481 -8.96 7.70 -3.17
N MET A 482 -9.56 6.74 -2.47
CA MET A 482 -9.93 5.43 -3.01
C MET A 482 -10.96 5.51 -4.15
N LEU A 483 -11.72 6.59 -4.24
CA LEU A 483 -12.75 6.82 -5.28
C LEU A 483 -12.32 7.86 -6.30
N SER A 484 -11.14 8.42 -6.17
CA SER A 484 -10.55 9.33 -7.15
C SER A 484 -10.16 8.59 -8.44
N PRO A 485 -10.47 9.11 -9.64
CA PRO A 485 -10.10 8.48 -10.91
C PRO A 485 -8.60 8.33 -11.13
N ALA A 486 -7.79 9.11 -10.44
CA ALA A 486 -6.32 9.10 -10.53
C ALA A 486 -5.64 8.10 -9.57
N GLY A 487 -6.38 7.47 -8.66
CA GLY A 487 -5.82 6.57 -7.67
C GLY A 487 -5.65 5.15 -8.20
N SER A 488 -4.42 4.67 -8.26
CA SER A 488 -4.07 3.30 -8.60
C SER A 488 -4.69 2.25 -7.65
N ARG A 489 -5.00 2.62 -6.40
CA ARG A 489 -5.78 1.79 -5.46
C ARG A 489 -7.18 1.47 -5.98
N LEU A 490 -7.82 2.41 -6.70
CA LEU A 490 -9.14 2.18 -7.28
C LEU A 490 -9.10 1.13 -8.40
N ALA A 491 -8.07 1.13 -9.25
CA ALA A 491 -7.92 0.12 -10.30
C ALA A 491 -7.80 -1.29 -9.70
N ASN A 492 -6.96 -1.46 -8.68
CA ASN A 492 -6.79 -2.74 -7.97
C ASN A 492 -8.06 -3.15 -7.21
N PHE A 493 -8.74 -2.19 -6.59
CA PHE A 493 -10.01 -2.47 -5.93
C PHE A 493 -11.08 -2.92 -6.91
N ARG A 494 -11.18 -2.29 -8.11
CA ARG A 494 -12.10 -2.71 -9.17
C ARG A 494 -11.80 -4.11 -9.69
N GLU A 495 -10.52 -4.44 -9.90
CA GLU A 495 -10.11 -5.79 -10.28
C GLU A 495 -10.45 -6.80 -9.18
N LYS A 496 -10.17 -6.47 -7.93
CA LYS A 496 -10.55 -7.27 -6.76
C LYS A 496 -12.06 -7.49 -6.68
N VAL A 497 -12.86 -6.45 -6.90
CA VAL A 497 -14.33 -6.52 -6.93
C VAL A 497 -14.82 -7.39 -8.09
N ALA A 498 -14.19 -7.29 -9.27
CA ALA A 498 -14.55 -8.10 -10.43
C ALA A 498 -14.27 -9.59 -10.18
N VAL A 499 -13.09 -9.93 -9.65
CA VAL A 499 -12.73 -11.30 -9.24
C VAL A 499 -13.68 -11.80 -8.17
N HIS A 500 -13.99 -10.98 -7.18
CA HIS A 500 -14.91 -11.31 -6.11
C HIS A 500 -16.34 -11.56 -6.63
N ARG A 501 -16.81 -10.72 -7.57
CA ARG A 501 -18.12 -10.88 -8.22
C ARG A 501 -18.21 -12.24 -8.94
N GLU A 502 -17.22 -12.59 -9.76
CA GLU A 502 -17.20 -13.88 -10.47
C GLU A 502 -17.15 -15.06 -9.49
N ARG A 503 -16.32 -14.98 -8.47
CA ARG A 503 -16.13 -16.07 -7.50
C ARG A 503 -17.35 -16.31 -6.62
N PHE A 504 -18.06 -15.27 -6.21
CA PHE A 504 -19.19 -15.34 -5.29
C PHE A 504 -20.56 -15.15 -5.96
N LYS A 505 -20.61 -15.06 -7.29
CA LYS A 505 -21.84 -14.94 -8.09
C LYS A 505 -22.89 -16.01 -7.78
N HIS A 506 -22.48 -17.18 -7.34
CA HIS A 506 -23.34 -18.30 -7.02
C HIS A 506 -23.58 -18.51 -5.51
N ASN A 507 -22.88 -17.79 -4.63
CA ASN A 507 -23.07 -17.93 -3.17
C ASN A 507 -24.26 -17.13 -2.64
N THR A 508 -24.79 -16.19 -3.41
CA THR A 508 -26.02 -15.43 -3.11
C THR A 508 -27.30 -16.20 -3.47
N THR A 509 -27.19 -17.44 -3.98
CA THR A 509 -28.33 -18.29 -4.40
C THR A 509 -28.40 -19.62 -3.63
N ARG A 510 -27.73 -19.73 -2.49
CA ARG A 510 -27.85 -20.91 -1.61
C ARG A 510 -28.38 -20.56 -0.24
#